data_d9fa74e4dc7dd0231a4c8dc03f2b40ef
#
_entry.id   d9fa74e4dc7dd0231a4c8dc03f2b40ef
#
_cell.length_a   1.000
_cell.length_b   1.000
_cell.length_c   1.000
_cell.angle_alpha   90.00
_cell.angle_beta   90.00
_cell.angle_gamma   90.00
#
_symmetry.space_group_name_H-M   'P 1'
#
loop_
_entity.id
_entity.type
_entity.pdbx_description
1 polymer ?
#
loop_
_entity_poly.entity_id
_entity_poly.type
_entity_poly.pdbx_seq_one_letter_code
_entity_poly.pdbx_strand_id
1 'polypeptide(L)'
;MKMQFQILLAEHYGMCFGVRDALSAAESLARQRPATILGELVHNEVVRQRLAGVGVREGELGAESAETADVIVTAHGASDRDRNRWREAGYRVTDTTCPLVRKAHTALAQLVMEGCSPVVIGKKGHVEVRGLVGDFPGTQVVLSGEEVEALPFAERFGVVAQTTQPIERVEALVEKIRARHPQAEVIFKDTVCHPTKARQEALDRLCDSAEFILVIGGQNSNNSWQLVEKARKRGCRAERVTRAEEVREHWLDGVKMVGVTAGTSTLEESVEEVTLHLEGLGGKRMSGPWRKSA
;
A
#
# COMPACT_ATOMS: atom_id res chain seq x y z
N MET A 1 30.04 -6.66 -24.31
CA MET A 1 29.28 -7.95 -24.38
C MET A 1 27.85 -7.63 -23.93
N LYS A 2 26.83 -7.97 -24.72
CA LYS A 2 25.45 -7.80 -24.22
C LYS A 2 25.27 -8.70 -22.98
N MET A 3 24.71 -8.15 -21.89
CA MET A 3 24.30 -8.93 -20.72
C MET A 3 23.31 -10.01 -21.18
N GLN A 4 23.37 -11.19 -20.58
CA GLN A 4 22.39 -12.24 -20.84
C GLN A 4 21.84 -12.71 -19.50
N PHE A 5 20.58 -12.41 -19.26
CA PHE A 5 19.86 -12.83 -18.05
C PHE A 5 18.41 -13.16 -18.38
N GLN A 6 17.77 -13.90 -17.51
CA GLN A 6 16.35 -14.21 -17.62
C GLN A 6 15.52 -13.25 -16.76
N ILE A 7 14.31 -12.94 -17.19
CA ILE A 7 13.35 -12.09 -16.48
C ILE A 7 12.18 -12.96 -16.07
N LEU A 8 11.94 -13.04 -14.77
CA LEU A 8 10.80 -13.74 -14.17
C LEU A 8 9.85 -12.74 -13.53
N LEU A 9 8.61 -12.66 -14.03
CA LEU A 9 7.57 -11.82 -13.45
C LEU A 9 6.91 -12.56 -12.27
N ALA A 10 6.64 -11.87 -11.18
CA ALA A 10 5.86 -12.41 -10.08
C ALA A 10 4.46 -12.83 -10.53
N GLU A 11 3.86 -13.82 -9.88
CA GLU A 11 2.50 -14.28 -10.18
C GLU A 11 1.44 -13.21 -9.89
N HIS A 12 1.64 -12.45 -8.80
CA HIS A 12 0.79 -11.34 -8.40
C HIS A 12 1.61 -10.05 -8.29
N TYR A 13 1.31 -9.08 -9.15
CA TYR A 13 1.99 -7.78 -9.17
C TYR A 13 1.06 -6.67 -9.70
N GLY A 14 1.50 -5.41 -9.57
CA GLY A 14 0.82 -4.25 -10.15
C GLY A 14 -0.48 -3.85 -9.44
N MET A 15 -1.28 -3.05 -10.12
CA MET A 15 -2.43 -2.36 -9.53
C MET A 15 -3.49 -3.35 -9.02
N CYS A 16 -3.88 -3.18 -7.75
CA CYS A 16 -4.98 -3.95 -7.17
C CYS A 16 -6.35 -3.34 -7.55
N PHE A 17 -7.42 -4.12 -7.37
CA PHE A 17 -8.78 -3.69 -7.73
C PHE A 17 -9.20 -2.40 -7.00
N GLY A 18 -8.94 -2.26 -5.69
CA GLY A 18 -9.36 -1.09 -4.93
C GLY A 18 -8.67 0.22 -5.38
N VAL A 19 -7.43 0.12 -5.86
CA VAL A 19 -6.72 1.26 -6.47
C VAL A 19 -7.27 1.55 -7.87
N ARG A 20 -7.54 0.52 -8.67
CA ARG A 20 -8.12 0.65 -10.01
C ARG A 20 -9.49 1.34 -9.97
N ASP A 21 -10.34 0.91 -9.03
CA ASP A 21 -11.67 1.48 -8.86
C ASP A 21 -11.59 2.95 -8.43
N ALA A 22 -10.69 3.28 -7.50
CA ALA A 22 -10.47 4.66 -7.07
C ALA A 22 -9.97 5.55 -8.23
N LEU A 23 -9.03 5.06 -9.04
CA LEU A 23 -8.53 5.77 -10.22
C LEU A 23 -9.64 5.99 -11.25
N SER A 24 -10.40 4.97 -11.58
CA SER A 24 -11.51 5.04 -12.52
C SER A 24 -12.60 6.03 -12.05
N ALA A 25 -12.92 6.03 -10.76
CA ALA A 25 -13.89 6.96 -10.19
C ALA A 25 -13.38 8.42 -10.27
N ALA A 26 -12.11 8.67 -9.94
CA ALA A 26 -11.52 10.00 -10.03
C ALA A 26 -11.47 10.52 -11.48
N GLU A 27 -11.05 9.69 -12.44
CA GLU A 27 -11.05 10.06 -13.87
C GLU A 27 -12.47 10.31 -14.41
N SER A 28 -13.43 9.45 -14.02
CA SER A 28 -14.82 9.62 -14.45
C SER A 28 -15.42 10.93 -13.93
N LEU A 29 -15.14 11.29 -12.69
CA LEU A 29 -15.59 12.56 -12.12
C LEU A 29 -14.93 13.75 -12.83
N ALA A 30 -13.61 13.69 -13.04
CA ALA A 30 -12.86 14.77 -13.66
C ALA A 30 -13.30 15.09 -15.11
N ARG A 31 -13.75 14.07 -15.86
CA ARG A 31 -14.33 14.27 -17.20
C ARG A 31 -15.66 15.01 -17.20
N GLN A 32 -16.37 15.02 -16.09
CA GLN A 32 -17.68 15.66 -15.97
C GLN A 32 -17.58 17.06 -15.37
N ARG A 33 -16.67 17.26 -14.43
CA ARG A 33 -16.51 18.51 -13.67
C ARG A 33 -15.16 18.56 -12.95
N PRO A 34 -14.64 19.79 -12.70
CA PRO A 34 -13.39 19.95 -11.95
C PRO A 34 -13.48 19.32 -10.56
N ALA A 35 -12.45 18.60 -10.15
CA ALA A 35 -12.39 17.95 -8.86
C ALA A 35 -11.00 18.10 -8.21
N THR A 36 -10.96 18.18 -6.88
CA THR A 36 -9.74 18.24 -6.09
C THR A 36 -9.59 16.97 -5.27
N ILE A 37 -8.48 16.25 -5.41
CA ILE A 37 -8.15 15.12 -4.55
C ILE A 37 -7.56 15.63 -3.23
N LEU A 38 -8.06 15.14 -2.11
CA LEU A 38 -7.62 15.51 -0.78
C LEU A 38 -6.39 14.66 -0.36
N GLY A 39 -5.27 14.91 -1.00
CA GLY A 39 -4.00 14.19 -0.89
C GLY A 39 -3.63 13.45 -2.18
N GLU A 40 -2.75 12.46 -2.08
CA GLU A 40 -2.42 11.57 -3.21
C GLU A 40 -3.45 10.44 -3.28
N LEU A 41 -4.12 10.23 -4.42
CA LEU A 41 -5.07 9.13 -4.60
C LEU A 41 -4.47 7.80 -4.16
N VAL A 42 -3.24 7.59 -4.60
CA VAL A 42 -2.33 6.53 -4.19
C VAL A 42 -0.89 7.04 -4.25
N HIS A 43 0.02 6.44 -3.50
CA HIS A 43 1.44 6.84 -3.50
C HIS A 43 2.16 6.36 -4.77
N ASN A 44 1.84 6.97 -5.91
CA ASN A 44 2.47 6.69 -7.20
C ASN A 44 2.47 7.95 -8.08
N GLU A 45 3.66 8.44 -8.42
CA GLU A 45 3.85 9.66 -9.21
C GLU A 45 3.28 9.54 -10.63
N VAL A 46 3.34 8.36 -11.25
CA VAL A 46 2.76 8.13 -12.59
C VAL A 46 1.24 8.28 -12.56
N VAL A 47 0.60 7.79 -11.49
CA VAL A 47 -0.85 7.97 -11.27
C VAL A 47 -1.19 9.44 -11.04
N ARG A 48 -0.38 10.17 -10.26
CA ARG A 48 -0.57 11.63 -10.05
C ARG A 48 -0.52 12.39 -11.37
N GLN A 49 0.51 12.15 -12.19
CA GLN A 49 0.66 12.79 -13.51
C GLN A 49 -0.51 12.46 -14.44
N ARG A 50 -0.97 11.21 -14.44
CA ARG A 50 -2.14 10.77 -15.22
C ARG A 50 -3.40 11.53 -14.80
N LEU A 51 -3.65 11.69 -13.50
CA LEU A 51 -4.79 12.43 -12.97
C LEU A 51 -4.69 13.94 -13.25
N ALA A 52 -3.50 14.52 -13.10
CA ALA A 52 -3.26 15.90 -13.48
C ALA A 52 -3.54 16.16 -14.98
N GLY A 53 -3.17 15.20 -15.84
CA GLY A 53 -3.43 15.23 -17.28
C GLY A 53 -4.92 15.26 -17.66
N VAL A 54 -5.81 14.78 -16.79
CA VAL A 54 -7.28 14.86 -16.97
C VAL A 54 -7.92 16.00 -16.15
N GLY A 55 -7.10 16.92 -15.60
CA GLY A 55 -7.58 18.12 -14.93
C GLY A 55 -7.94 17.95 -13.45
N VAL A 56 -7.55 16.86 -12.82
CA VAL A 56 -7.70 16.69 -11.37
C VAL A 56 -6.67 17.55 -10.65
N ARG A 57 -7.13 18.32 -9.66
CA ARG A 57 -6.30 19.16 -8.80
C ARG A 57 -5.90 18.40 -7.53
N GLU A 58 -4.82 18.81 -6.91
CA GLU A 58 -4.39 18.29 -5.61
C GLU A 58 -4.70 19.30 -4.52
N GLY A 59 -5.15 18.81 -3.39
CA GLY A 59 -5.37 19.54 -2.16
C GLY A 59 -4.96 18.70 -0.96
N GLU A 60 -5.26 19.15 0.23
CA GLU A 60 -4.95 18.43 1.47
C GLU A 60 -6.22 18.11 2.25
N LEU A 61 -6.30 16.90 2.81
CA LEU A 61 -7.45 16.48 3.64
C LEU A 61 -7.67 17.44 4.83
N GLY A 62 -6.57 17.94 5.42
CA GLY A 62 -6.60 18.85 6.56
C GLY A 62 -6.83 20.32 6.22
N ALA A 63 -6.87 20.71 4.94
CA ALA A 63 -7.11 22.10 4.54
C ALA A 63 -8.52 22.56 4.92
N GLU A 64 -8.71 23.89 5.02
CA GLU A 64 -10.01 24.52 5.29
C GLU A 64 -10.89 24.62 4.03
N SER A 65 -10.27 24.66 2.85
CA SER A 65 -10.96 24.78 1.58
C SER A 65 -10.24 24.04 0.45
N ALA A 66 -10.96 23.78 -0.64
CA ALA A 66 -10.44 23.24 -1.88
C ALA A 66 -10.78 24.18 -3.06
N GLU A 67 -10.01 24.07 -4.14
CA GLU A 67 -10.18 24.92 -5.31
C GLU A 67 -11.46 24.60 -6.12
N THR A 68 -12.06 23.43 -5.91
CA THR A 68 -13.25 22.97 -6.63
C THR A 68 -14.35 22.57 -5.65
N ALA A 69 -15.61 22.67 -6.10
CA ALA A 69 -16.76 22.26 -5.29
C ALA A 69 -16.87 20.73 -5.11
N ASP A 70 -16.21 19.94 -5.96
CA ASP A 70 -16.10 18.49 -5.83
C ASP A 70 -14.75 18.14 -5.23
N VAL A 71 -14.77 17.35 -4.18
CA VAL A 71 -13.56 16.82 -3.54
C VAL A 71 -13.58 15.29 -3.52
N ILE A 72 -12.40 14.70 -3.65
CA ILE A 72 -12.22 13.25 -3.71
C ILE A 72 -11.41 12.80 -2.49
N VAL A 73 -11.98 11.93 -1.66
CA VAL A 73 -11.24 11.18 -0.63
C VAL A 73 -10.47 10.06 -1.29
N THR A 74 -9.20 9.90 -0.94
CA THR A 74 -8.27 8.97 -1.59
C THR A 74 -8.59 7.50 -1.34
N ALA A 75 -7.97 6.58 -2.07
CA ALA A 75 -8.08 5.14 -1.86
C ALA A 75 -7.65 4.69 -0.44
N HIS A 76 -6.78 5.47 0.22
CA HIS A 76 -6.33 5.21 1.60
C HIS A 76 -7.40 5.49 2.66
N GLY A 77 -8.49 6.18 2.29
CA GLY A 77 -9.56 6.56 3.18
C GLY A 77 -9.27 7.79 4.05
N ALA A 78 -10.27 8.16 4.81
CA ALA A 78 -10.24 9.24 5.78
C ALA A 78 -11.15 8.88 6.96
N SER A 79 -11.02 9.58 8.09
CA SER A 79 -11.97 9.45 9.21
C SER A 79 -13.36 9.93 8.83
N ASP A 80 -14.40 9.44 9.52
CA ASP A 80 -15.76 9.95 9.33
C ASP A 80 -15.83 11.44 9.69
N ARG A 81 -15.10 11.85 10.72
CA ARG A 81 -14.95 13.24 11.12
C ARG A 81 -14.44 14.11 9.97
N ASP A 82 -13.37 13.69 9.27
CA ASP A 82 -12.82 14.48 8.16
C ASP A 82 -13.77 14.50 6.96
N ARG A 83 -14.41 13.37 6.63
CA ARG A 83 -15.42 13.31 5.56
C ARG A 83 -16.61 14.22 5.84
N ASN A 84 -17.11 14.22 7.10
CA ASN A 84 -18.25 15.05 7.50
C ASN A 84 -17.88 16.53 7.51
N ARG A 85 -16.69 16.90 8.00
CA ARG A 85 -16.19 18.28 7.92
C ARG A 85 -16.25 18.86 6.50
N TRP A 86 -15.81 18.10 5.49
CA TRP A 86 -15.88 18.54 4.11
C TRP A 86 -17.35 18.67 3.59
N ARG A 87 -18.22 17.73 3.97
CA ARG A 87 -19.67 17.81 3.61
C ARG A 87 -20.36 19.01 4.27
N GLU A 88 -20.10 19.23 5.53
CA GLU A 88 -20.65 20.34 6.32
C GLU A 88 -20.14 21.70 5.79
N ALA A 89 -18.93 21.74 5.27
CA ALA A 89 -18.38 22.92 4.58
C ALA A 89 -19.00 23.15 3.17
N GLY A 90 -19.96 22.31 2.73
CA GLY A 90 -20.70 22.48 1.46
C GLY A 90 -20.05 21.80 0.25
N TYR A 91 -19.00 21.00 0.41
CA TYR A 91 -18.36 20.29 -0.70
C TYR A 91 -19.10 19.00 -1.06
N ARG A 92 -19.11 18.68 -2.37
CA ARG A 92 -19.57 17.37 -2.84
C ARG A 92 -18.44 16.35 -2.69
N VAL A 93 -18.52 15.49 -1.69
CA VAL A 93 -17.48 14.52 -1.35
C VAL A 93 -17.68 13.20 -2.10
N THR A 94 -16.80 12.90 -3.04
CA THR A 94 -16.70 11.58 -3.67
C THR A 94 -15.69 10.75 -2.87
N ASP A 95 -16.16 9.68 -2.24
CA ASP A 95 -15.34 8.83 -1.40
C ASP A 95 -14.88 7.60 -2.17
N THR A 96 -13.59 7.59 -2.56
CA THR A 96 -12.96 6.48 -3.29
C THR A 96 -12.19 5.51 -2.38
N THR A 97 -12.47 5.54 -1.08
CA THR A 97 -11.86 4.61 -0.11
C THR A 97 -11.98 3.16 -0.56
N CYS A 98 -10.87 2.45 -0.63
CA CYS A 98 -10.85 1.03 -0.94
C CYS A 98 -11.77 0.24 0.00
N PRO A 99 -12.60 -0.71 -0.50
CA PRO A 99 -13.48 -1.53 0.35
C PRO A 99 -12.74 -2.27 1.46
N LEU A 100 -11.49 -2.69 1.22
CA LEU A 100 -10.68 -3.38 2.24
C LEU A 100 -10.18 -2.43 3.34
N VAL A 101 -9.94 -1.15 3.01
CA VAL A 101 -9.67 -0.11 4.01
C VAL A 101 -10.92 0.18 4.82
N ARG A 102 -12.11 0.28 4.18
CA ARG A 102 -13.39 0.41 4.90
C ARG A 102 -13.63 -0.74 5.87
N LYS A 103 -13.29 -1.98 5.47
CA LYS A 103 -13.34 -3.16 6.35
C LYS A 103 -12.47 -2.97 7.60
N ALA A 104 -11.27 -2.39 7.45
CA ALA A 104 -10.40 -2.10 8.58
C ALA A 104 -11.01 -1.05 9.53
N HIS A 105 -11.62 0.02 9.00
CA HIS A 105 -12.37 1.00 9.80
C HIS A 105 -13.52 0.35 10.57
N THR A 106 -14.35 -0.47 9.90
CA THR A 106 -15.46 -1.18 10.52
C THR A 106 -14.98 -2.12 11.63
N ALA A 107 -13.89 -2.85 11.40
CA ALA A 107 -13.32 -3.76 12.39
C ALA A 107 -12.84 -3.02 13.64
N LEU A 108 -12.14 -1.88 13.45
CA LEU A 108 -11.68 -1.06 14.56
C LEU A 108 -12.87 -0.48 15.35
N ALA A 109 -13.88 0.06 14.64
CA ALA A 109 -15.08 0.58 15.27
C ALA A 109 -15.82 -0.47 16.12
N GLN A 110 -15.95 -1.69 15.61
CA GLN A 110 -16.55 -2.81 16.34
C GLN A 110 -15.79 -3.13 17.63
N LEU A 111 -14.45 -3.24 17.55
CA LEU A 111 -13.62 -3.52 18.73
C LEU A 111 -13.75 -2.42 19.80
N VAL A 112 -13.82 -1.16 19.39
CA VAL A 112 -14.04 -0.03 20.31
C VAL A 112 -15.44 -0.11 20.96
N MET A 113 -16.48 -0.42 20.17
CA MET A 113 -17.84 -0.61 20.71
C MET A 113 -17.93 -1.80 21.67
N GLU A 114 -17.11 -2.83 21.48
CA GLU A 114 -17.00 -3.98 22.38
C GLU A 114 -16.18 -3.66 23.65
N GLY A 115 -15.75 -2.40 23.85
CA GLY A 115 -15.01 -1.93 25.02
C GLY A 115 -13.52 -2.24 25.01
N CYS A 116 -12.94 -2.54 23.84
CA CYS A 116 -11.51 -2.78 23.72
C CYS A 116 -10.73 -1.47 23.64
N SER A 117 -9.54 -1.45 24.24
CA SER A 117 -8.52 -0.42 23.97
C SER A 117 -7.97 -0.61 22.58
N PRO A 118 -8.15 0.36 21.66
CA PRO A 118 -7.81 0.17 20.26
C PRO A 118 -6.31 0.27 20.00
N VAL A 119 -5.77 -0.68 19.22
CA VAL A 119 -4.38 -0.70 18.75
C VAL A 119 -4.36 -0.89 17.24
N VAL A 120 -3.62 -0.05 16.55
CA VAL A 120 -3.37 -0.16 15.10
C VAL A 120 -1.92 -0.53 14.87
N ILE A 121 -1.67 -1.69 14.27
CA ILE A 121 -0.33 -2.08 13.82
C ILE A 121 -0.09 -1.45 12.44
N GLY A 122 0.70 -0.38 12.41
CA GLY A 122 0.92 0.38 11.18
C GLY A 122 1.90 1.53 11.32
N LYS A 123 2.30 2.11 10.19
CA LYS A 123 3.24 3.23 10.16
C LYS A 123 2.55 4.51 10.68
N LYS A 124 3.01 5.00 11.82
CA LYS A 124 2.53 6.25 12.41
C LYS A 124 2.64 7.40 11.39
N GLY A 125 1.57 8.18 11.26
CA GLY A 125 1.50 9.30 10.31
C GLY A 125 1.15 8.91 8.86
N HIS A 126 1.13 7.61 8.49
CA HIS A 126 0.63 7.19 7.18
C HIS A 126 -0.84 7.57 7.00
N VAL A 127 -1.23 7.99 5.79
CA VAL A 127 -2.58 8.48 5.46
C VAL A 127 -3.67 7.49 5.90
N GLU A 128 -3.54 6.21 5.56
CA GLU A 128 -4.48 5.16 5.98
C GLU A 128 -4.59 5.04 7.51
N VAL A 129 -3.44 5.04 8.21
CA VAL A 129 -3.42 4.95 9.69
C VAL A 129 -4.05 6.18 10.31
N ARG A 130 -3.77 7.39 9.80
CA ARG A 130 -4.44 8.62 10.26
C ARG A 130 -5.95 8.53 10.09
N GLY A 131 -6.42 8.00 8.95
CA GLY A 131 -7.83 7.76 8.71
C GLY A 131 -8.44 6.80 9.74
N LEU A 132 -7.78 5.66 9.98
CA LEU A 132 -8.23 4.65 10.96
C LEU A 132 -8.37 5.22 12.37
N VAL A 133 -7.37 5.97 12.85
CA VAL A 133 -7.35 6.46 14.23
C VAL A 133 -8.14 7.76 14.42
N GLY A 134 -8.50 8.45 13.33
CA GLY A 134 -9.06 9.80 13.38
C GLY A 134 -10.42 9.89 14.11
N ASP A 135 -11.19 8.81 14.12
CA ASP A 135 -12.48 8.74 14.81
C ASP A 135 -12.38 8.15 16.23
N PHE A 136 -11.20 7.62 16.62
CA PHE A 136 -10.99 6.92 17.89
C PHE A 136 -9.83 7.53 18.68
N PRO A 137 -10.05 8.67 19.39
CA PRO A 137 -9.04 9.28 20.24
C PRO A 137 -8.50 8.28 21.27
N GLY A 138 -7.18 8.28 21.48
CA GLY A 138 -6.53 7.35 22.40
C GLY A 138 -6.06 6.04 21.75
N THR A 139 -6.37 5.80 20.47
CA THR A 139 -5.83 4.65 19.72
C THR A 139 -4.32 4.64 19.74
N GLN A 140 -3.74 3.52 20.15
CA GLN A 140 -2.30 3.31 20.12
C GLN A 140 -1.87 2.83 18.72
N VAL A 141 -0.78 3.39 18.21
CA VAL A 141 -0.21 2.96 16.91
C VAL A 141 1.18 2.38 17.17
N VAL A 142 1.40 1.14 16.77
CA VAL A 142 2.66 0.42 16.98
C VAL A 142 3.13 -0.22 15.68
N LEU A 143 4.45 -0.28 15.48
CA LEU A 143 5.09 -0.95 14.34
C LEU A 143 6.39 -1.66 14.75
N SER A 144 6.81 -1.53 15.99
CA SER A 144 8.00 -2.18 16.53
C SER A 144 7.74 -2.85 17.86
N GLY A 145 8.66 -3.75 18.24
CA GLY A 145 8.59 -4.40 19.54
C GLY A 145 8.76 -3.43 20.71
N GLU A 146 9.52 -2.36 20.53
CA GLU A 146 9.74 -1.32 21.56
C GLU A 146 8.45 -0.52 21.79
N GLU A 147 7.71 -0.19 20.72
CA GLU A 147 6.41 0.47 20.82
C GLU A 147 5.37 -0.41 21.52
N VAL A 148 5.43 -1.75 21.33
CA VAL A 148 4.60 -2.70 22.07
C VAL A 148 4.95 -2.72 23.57
N GLU A 149 6.24 -2.68 23.93
CA GLU A 149 6.66 -2.59 25.34
C GLU A 149 6.15 -1.32 26.03
N ALA A 150 5.99 -0.26 25.28
CA ALA A 150 5.50 1.04 25.79
C ALA A 150 3.95 1.13 25.86
N LEU A 151 3.21 0.10 25.41
CA LEU A 151 1.75 0.10 25.49
C LEU A 151 1.29 0.17 26.94
N PRO A 152 0.36 1.08 27.28
CA PRO A 152 -0.26 1.09 28.60
C PRO A 152 -1.09 -0.18 28.81
N PHE A 153 -1.22 -0.60 30.05
CA PHE A 153 -2.05 -1.74 30.39
C PHE A 153 -3.52 -1.48 30.07
N ALA A 154 -4.18 -2.46 29.50
CA ALA A 154 -5.63 -2.51 29.35
C ALA A 154 -6.10 -3.96 29.58
N GLU A 155 -7.31 -4.13 30.09
CA GLU A 155 -7.91 -5.47 30.30
C GLU A 155 -8.22 -6.15 28.96
N ARG A 156 -8.56 -5.36 27.93
CA ARG A 156 -8.92 -5.85 26.59
C ARG A 156 -8.27 -4.97 25.52
N PHE A 157 -7.50 -5.58 24.65
CA PHE A 157 -6.94 -4.91 23.46
C PHE A 157 -7.70 -5.33 22.21
N GLY A 158 -8.14 -4.36 21.42
CA GLY A 158 -8.70 -4.57 20.09
C GLY A 158 -7.68 -4.18 19.01
N VAL A 159 -7.11 -5.16 18.33
CA VAL A 159 -5.99 -4.96 17.41
C VAL A 159 -6.44 -5.10 15.96
N VAL A 160 -6.11 -4.11 15.14
CA VAL A 160 -6.19 -4.16 13.67
C VAL A 160 -4.85 -3.77 13.06
N ALA A 161 -4.68 -3.98 11.76
CA ALA A 161 -3.48 -3.61 11.04
C ALA A 161 -3.76 -2.67 9.87
N GLN A 162 -2.80 -1.81 9.54
CA GLN A 162 -2.73 -1.14 8.26
C GLN A 162 -2.72 -2.19 7.14
N THR A 163 -3.59 -2.02 6.13
CA THR A 163 -3.89 -3.06 5.13
C THR A 163 -2.69 -3.52 4.30
N THR A 164 -1.63 -2.73 4.26
CA THR A 164 -0.41 -3.00 3.47
C THR A 164 0.80 -3.46 4.31
N GLN A 165 0.61 -3.79 5.58
CA GLN A 165 1.71 -4.35 6.40
C GLN A 165 1.99 -5.81 6.03
N PRO A 166 3.26 -6.28 6.21
CA PRO A 166 3.58 -7.70 6.14
C PRO A 166 2.82 -8.48 7.23
N ILE A 167 2.07 -9.52 6.82
CA ILE A 167 1.26 -10.29 7.76
C ILE A 167 2.10 -10.93 8.87
N GLU A 168 3.26 -11.46 8.53
CA GLU A 168 4.19 -12.08 9.49
C GLU A 168 4.63 -11.09 10.59
N ARG A 169 4.88 -9.80 10.20
CA ARG A 169 5.20 -8.74 11.18
C ARG A 169 4.02 -8.43 12.07
N VAL A 170 2.82 -8.38 11.48
CA VAL A 170 1.59 -8.10 12.24
C VAL A 170 1.35 -9.18 13.28
N GLU A 171 1.40 -10.45 12.88
CA GLU A 171 1.24 -11.60 13.78
C GLU A 171 2.29 -11.61 14.89
N ALA A 172 3.56 -11.37 14.55
CA ALA A 172 4.63 -11.30 15.55
C ALA A 172 4.41 -10.18 16.58
N LEU A 173 3.89 -9.02 16.16
CA LEU A 173 3.57 -7.92 17.09
C LEU A 173 2.32 -8.24 17.92
N VAL A 174 1.31 -8.92 17.38
CA VAL A 174 0.15 -9.39 18.15
C VAL A 174 0.58 -10.37 19.23
N GLU A 175 1.44 -11.35 18.89
CA GLU A 175 1.98 -12.28 19.89
C GLU A 175 2.81 -11.57 20.97
N LYS A 176 3.55 -10.53 20.56
CA LYS A 176 4.30 -9.72 21.53
C LYS A 176 3.38 -8.93 22.47
N ILE A 177 2.24 -8.41 21.98
CA ILE A 177 1.21 -7.77 22.85
C ILE A 177 0.67 -8.79 23.84
N ARG A 178 0.33 -10.02 23.41
CA ARG A 178 -0.12 -11.10 24.28
C ARG A 178 0.90 -11.45 25.37
N ALA A 179 2.16 -11.62 24.97
CA ALA A 179 3.24 -11.92 25.90
C ALA A 179 3.50 -10.80 26.92
N ARG A 180 3.39 -9.53 26.49
CA ARG A 180 3.58 -8.36 27.37
C ARG A 180 2.44 -8.16 28.36
N HIS A 181 1.22 -8.54 27.97
CA HIS A 181 0.01 -8.36 28.76
C HIS A 181 -0.74 -9.71 28.97
N PRO A 182 -0.15 -10.67 29.71
CA PRO A 182 -0.70 -12.03 29.81
C PRO A 182 -2.05 -12.13 30.52
N GLN A 183 -2.46 -11.08 31.23
CA GLN A 183 -3.76 -11.00 31.88
C GLN A 183 -4.83 -10.30 31.03
N ALA A 184 -4.44 -9.72 29.90
CA ALA A 184 -5.35 -9.02 29.00
C ALA A 184 -5.93 -9.96 27.94
N GLU A 185 -7.18 -9.74 27.57
CA GLU A 185 -7.76 -10.31 26.37
C GLU A 185 -7.25 -9.54 25.14
N VAL A 186 -6.62 -10.22 24.18
CA VAL A 186 -6.12 -9.61 22.93
C VAL A 186 -6.92 -10.12 21.75
N ILE A 187 -7.85 -9.31 21.24
CA ILE A 187 -8.69 -9.62 20.09
C ILE A 187 -8.04 -9.02 18.84
N PHE A 188 -7.54 -9.86 17.98
CA PHE A 188 -6.98 -9.44 16.69
C PHE A 188 -7.97 -9.69 15.56
N LYS A 189 -8.29 -8.64 14.82
CA LYS A 189 -9.03 -8.71 13.54
C LYS A 189 -8.01 -8.50 12.40
N ASP A 190 -7.76 -9.55 11.63
CA ASP A 190 -6.85 -9.46 10.49
C ASP A 190 -7.45 -8.58 9.38
N THR A 191 -6.87 -7.39 9.24
CA THR A 191 -7.23 -6.39 8.23
C THR A 191 -6.17 -6.21 7.16
N VAL A 192 -5.08 -7.00 7.19
CA VAL A 192 -4.12 -7.03 6.07
C VAL A 192 -4.83 -7.53 4.82
N CYS A 193 -4.81 -6.72 3.76
CA CYS A 193 -5.60 -7.01 2.58
C CYS A 193 -5.05 -8.20 1.77
N HIS A 194 -5.95 -9.00 1.19
CA HIS A 194 -5.54 -10.16 0.39
C HIS A 194 -4.66 -9.81 -0.82
N PRO A 195 -4.83 -8.64 -1.53
CA PRO A 195 -3.88 -8.29 -2.57
C PRO A 195 -2.46 -8.06 -2.06
N THR A 196 -2.29 -7.56 -0.82
CA THR A 196 -0.97 -7.44 -0.19
C THR A 196 -0.39 -8.80 0.12
N LYS A 197 -1.16 -9.69 0.76
CA LYS A 197 -0.72 -11.06 1.07
C LYS A 197 -0.31 -11.82 -0.18
N ALA A 198 -1.14 -11.82 -1.22
CA ALA A 198 -0.83 -12.50 -2.49
C ALA A 198 0.48 -12.01 -3.13
N ARG A 199 0.79 -10.69 -3.04
CA ARG A 199 2.05 -10.16 -3.56
C ARG A 199 3.25 -10.55 -2.69
N GLN A 200 3.07 -10.62 -1.39
CA GLN A 200 4.12 -11.09 -0.47
C GLN A 200 4.47 -12.56 -0.71
N GLU A 201 3.47 -13.41 -0.89
CA GLU A 201 3.66 -14.83 -1.23
C GLU A 201 4.27 -15.01 -2.63
N ALA A 202 3.81 -14.24 -3.62
CA ALA A 202 4.40 -14.27 -4.97
C ALA A 202 5.86 -13.79 -4.97
N LEU A 203 6.21 -12.82 -4.11
CA LEU A 203 7.59 -12.39 -3.91
C LEU A 203 8.44 -13.49 -3.27
N ASP A 204 7.91 -14.22 -2.30
CA ASP A 204 8.63 -15.34 -1.68
C ASP A 204 9.04 -16.36 -2.73
N ARG A 205 8.08 -16.78 -3.58
CA ARG A 205 8.36 -17.70 -4.69
C ARG A 205 9.36 -17.12 -5.70
N LEU A 206 9.30 -15.81 -5.95
CA LEU A 206 10.23 -15.14 -6.84
C LEU A 206 11.65 -15.15 -6.29
N CYS A 207 11.83 -14.91 -4.98
CA CYS A 207 13.11 -14.95 -4.28
C CYS A 207 13.76 -16.35 -4.26
N ASP A 208 12.97 -17.42 -4.38
CA ASP A 208 13.51 -18.79 -4.46
C ASP A 208 14.24 -19.05 -5.80
N SER A 209 13.97 -18.24 -6.83
CA SER A 209 14.52 -18.43 -8.18
C SER A 209 15.39 -17.28 -8.66
N ALA A 210 15.21 -16.07 -8.17
CA ALA A 210 15.87 -14.87 -8.67
C ALA A 210 16.97 -14.40 -7.71
N GLU A 211 18.10 -13.97 -8.29
CA GLU A 211 19.25 -13.42 -7.56
C GLU A 211 19.09 -11.92 -7.28
N PHE A 212 18.34 -11.25 -8.13
CA PHE A 212 18.05 -9.82 -8.02
C PHE A 212 16.57 -9.58 -8.24
N ILE A 213 15.97 -8.81 -7.33
CA ILE A 213 14.53 -8.45 -7.38
C ILE A 213 14.40 -6.98 -7.74
N LEU A 214 13.69 -6.70 -8.82
CA LEU A 214 13.31 -5.34 -9.19
C LEU A 214 11.84 -5.10 -8.82
N VAL A 215 11.62 -4.18 -7.91
CA VAL A 215 10.28 -3.78 -7.45
C VAL A 215 9.87 -2.50 -8.15
N ILE A 216 8.78 -2.53 -8.91
CA ILE A 216 8.26 -1.35 -9.58
C ILE A 216 7.19 -0.70 -8.70
N GLY A 217 7.36 0.61 -8.41
CA GLY A 217 6.39 1.32 -7.57
C GLY A 217 6.87 2.68 -7.07
N GLY A 218 5.91 3.52 -6.71
CA GLY A 218 6.18 4.90 -6.29
C GLY A 218 7.05 4.99 -5.04
N GLN A 219 7.84 6.06 -4.95
CA GLN A 219 8.81 6.27 -3.87
C GLN A 219 8.16 6.34 -2.48
N ASN A 220 6.95 6.88 -2.38
CA ASN A 220 6.21 7.01 -1.12
C ASN A 220 5.31 5.78 -0.82
N SER A 221 5.29 4.77 -1.70
CA SER A 221 4.45 3.59 -1.55
C SER A 221 4.98 2.67 -0.44
N ASN A 222 4.22 2.57 0.68
CA ASN A 222 4.54 1.65 1.75
C ASN A 222 4.59 0.20 1.26
N ASN A 223 3.61 -0.22 0.44
CA ASN A 223 3.58 -1.59 -0.08
C ASN A 223 4.82 -1.92 -0.93
N SER A 224 5.23 -1.02 -1.84
CA SER A 224 6.44 -1.25 -2.67
C SER A 224 7.70 -1.34 -1.82
N TRP A 225 7.81 -0.48 -0.80
CA TRP A 225 8.92 -0.53 0.15
C TRP A 225 8.96 -1.84 0.94
N GLN A 226 7.82 -2.32 1.42
CA GLN A 226 7.73 -3.60 2.14
C GLN A 226 8.16 -4.80 1.27
N LEU A 227 7.88 -4.77 -0.04
CA LEU A 227 8.36 -5.80 -0.96
C LEU A 227 9.90 -5.80 -1.09
N VAL A 228 10.53 -4.63 -1.19
CA VAL A 228 12.01 -4.51 -1.20
C VAL A 228 12.61 -5.07 0.10
N GLU A 229 12.10 -4.63 1.25
CA GLU A 229 12.57 -5.06 2.55
C GLU A 229 12.42 -6.59 2.73
N LYS A 230 11.29 -7.15 2.29
CA LYS A 230 11.05 -8.59 2.36
C LYS A 230 12.03 -9.35 1.47
N ALA A 231 12.27 -8.91 0.24
CA ALA A 231 13.25 -9.53 -0.65
C ALA A 231 14.67 -9.52 -0.03
N ARG A 232 15.08 -8.38 0.53
CA ARG A 232 16.37 -8.24 1.19
C ARG A 232 16.53 -9.16 2.41
N LYS A 233 15.47 -9.30 3.23
CA LYS A 233 15.45 -10.24 4.36
C LYS A 233 15.57 -11.70 3.93
N ARG A 234 15.11 -12.04 2.73
CA ARG A 234 15.29 -13.36 2.13
C ARG A 234 16.67 -13.56 1.48
N GLY A 235 17.56 -12.58 1.59
CA GLY A 235 18.91 -12.63 1.05
C GLY A 235 19.04 -12.25 -0.42
N CYS A 236 17.95 -11.81 -1.08
CA CYS A 236 18.01 -11.30 -2.44
C CYS A 236 18.52 -9.86 -2.47
N ARG A 237 19.35 -9.53 -3.47
CA ARG A 237 19.56 -8.13 -3.82
C ARG A 237 18.24 -7.56 -4.35
N ALA A 238 17.84 -6.38 -3.89
CA ALA A 238 16.57 -5.81 -4.31
C ALA A 238 16.65 -4.29 -4.42
N GLU A 239 16.13 -3.76 -5.52
CA GLU A 239 16.04 -2.33 -5.79
C GLU A 239 14.61 -1.95 -6.22
N ARG A 240 14.27 -0.68 -6.04
CA ARG A 240 12.97 -0.14 -6.43
C ARG A 240 13.15 0.94 -7.47
N VAL A 241 12.29 0.90 -8.49
CA VAL A 241 12.20 1.94 -9.53
C VAL A 241 10.73 2.35 -9.73
N THR A 242 10.54 3.59 -10.13
CA THR A 242 9.24 4.09 -10.55
C THR A 242 9.09 4.01 -12.08
N ARG A 243 10.21 4.18 -12.81
CA ARG A 243 10.30 4.25 -14.27
C ARG A 243 11.50 3.46 -14.79
N ALA A 244 11.48 3.17 -16.09
CA ALA A 244 12.53 2.40 -16.76
C ALA A 244 13.93 3.06 -16.68
N GLU A 245 14.00 4.39 -16.77
CA GLU A 245 15.27 5.14 -16.76
C GLU A 245 15.99 5.10 -15.41
N GLU A 246 15.31 4.69 -14.36
CA GLU A 246 15.90 4.53 -13.02
C GLU A 246 16.65 3.21 -12.88
N VAL A 247 16.48 2.26 -13.81
CA VAL A 247 17.21 0.99 -13.83
C VAL A 247 18.68 1.24 -14.14
N ARG A 248 19.56 0.75 -13.28
CA ARG A 248 21.02 0.92 -13.45
C ARG A 248 21.64 -0.38 -13.92
N GLU A 249 22.36 -0.35 -15.06
CA GLU A 249 22.98 -1.53 -15.68
C GLU A 249 23.85 -2.31 -14.69
N HIS A 250 24.65 -1.63 -13.86
CA HIS A 250 25.52 -2.29 -12.89
C HIS A 250 24.81 -3.14 -11.83
N TRP A 251 23.50 -2.96 -11.64
CA TRP A 251 22.70 -3.85 -10.76
C TRP A 251 22.60 -5.26 -11.34
N LEU A 252 22.72 -5.37 -12.67
CA LEU A 252 22.55 -6.60 -13.43
C LEU A 252 23.86 -7.35 -13.65
N ASP A 253 24.99 -6.78 -13.22
CA ASP A 253 26.31 -7.39 -13.40
C ASP A 253 26.36 -8.76 -12.70
N GLY A 254 26.63 -9.80 -13.49
CA GLY A 254 26.73 -11.19 -13.02
C GLY A 254 25.40 -11.85 -12.64
N VAL A 255 24.26 -11.15 -12.82
CA VAL A 255 22.93 -11.68 -12.52
C VAL A 255 22.48 -12.59 -13.67
N LYS A 256 22.00 -13.79 -13.35
CA LYS A 256 21.43 -14.74 -14.33
C LYS A 256 19.91 -14.68 -14.36
N MET A 257 19.28 -14.37 -13.23
CA MET A 257 17.83 -14.31 -13.07
C MET A 257 17.41 -13.02 -12.35
N VAL A 258 16.64 -12.18 -13.03
CA VAL A 258 16.00 -10.98 -12.48
C VAL A 258 14.53 -11.28 -12.20
N GLY A 259 14.13 -11.19 -10.96
CA GLY A 259 12.72 -11.23 -10.57
C GLY A 259 12.09 -9.84 -10.63
N VAL A 260 10.95 -9.70 -11.29
CA VAL A 260 10.23 -8.43 -11.40
C VAL A 260 8.89 -8.53 -10.70
N THR A 261 8.62 -7.60 -9.79
CA THR A 261 7.34 -7.45 -9.11
C THR A 261 6.94 -5.98 -9.02
N ALA A 262 5.72 -5.71 -8.61
CA ALA A 262 5.23 -4.33 -8.52
C ALA A 262 4.24 -4.14 -7.37
N GLY A 263 4.25 -2.93 -6.81
CA GLY A 263 3.35 -2.53 -5.73
C GLY A 263 1.89 -2.39 -6.18
N THR A 264 0.98 -2.41 -5.20
CA THR A 264 -0.48 -2.37 -5.39
C THR A 264 -1.02 -1.10 -6.07
N SER A 265 -0.21 -0.05 -6.17
CA SER A 265 -0.54 1.21 -6.85
C SER A 265 0.17 1.40 -8.20
N THR A 266 0.87 0.39 -8.69
CA THR A 266 1.66 0.46 -9.92
C THR A 266 0.82 0.10 -11.14
N LEU A 267 0.83 0.98 -12.14
CA LEU A 267 0.16 0.76 -13.42
C LEU A 267 0.79 -0.41 -14.17
N GLU A 268 -0.02 -1.13 -14.94
CA GLU A 268 0.44 -2.24 -15.77
C GLU A 268 1.42 -1.76 -16.85
N GLU A 269 1.15 -0.59 -17.41
CA GLU A 269 1.99 0.06 -18.40
C GLU A 269 3.40 0.34 -17.87
N SER A 270 3.52 0.74 -16.59
CA SER A 270 4.82 0.95 -15.95
C SER A 270 5.61 -0.35 -15.78
N VAL A 271 4.91 -1.47 -15.51
CA VAL A 271 5.56 -2.78 -15.40
C VAL A 271 6.06 -3.23 -16.77
N GLU A 272 5.25 -3.04 -17.81
CA GLU A 272 5.62 -3.40 -19.19
C GLU A 272 6.79 -2.55 -19.68
N GLU A 273 6.79 -1.25 -19.45
CA GLU A 273 7.87 -0.33 -19.80
C GLU A 273 9.21 -0.75 -19.19
N VAL A 274 9.24 -1.01 -17.88
CA VAL A 274 10.45 -1.46 -17.19
C VAL A 274 10.90 -2.83 -17.71
N THR A 275 9.96 -3.74 -17.98
CA THR A 275 10.28 -5.08 -18.48
C THR A 275 10.86 -5.01 -19.90
N LEU A 276 10.32 -4.18 -20.79
CA LEU A 276 10.86 -3.93 -22.14
C LEU A 276 12.26 -3.29 -22.06
N HIS A 277 12.49 -2.40 -21.13
CA HIS A 277 13.81 -1.83 -20.90
C HIS A 277 14.84 -2.90 -20.51
N LEU A 278 14.48 -3.81 -19.58
CA LEU A 278 15.34 -4.94 -19.22
C LEU A 278 15.62 -5.86 -20.41
N GLU A 279 14.65 -6.08 -21.31
CA GLU A 279 14.85 -6.83 -22.56
C GLU A 279 15.86 -6.12 -23.49
N GLY A 280 15.77 -4.78 -23.58
CA GLY A 280 16.73 -3.95 -24.31
C GLY A 280 18.17 -4.08 -23.80
N LEU A 281 18.34 -4.29 -22.48
CA LEU A 281 19.63 -4.53 -21.84
C LEU A 281 20.15 -5.97 -22.02
N GLY A 282 19.37 -6.87 -22.63
CA GLY A 282 19.75 -8.25 -22.92
C GLY A 282 19.03 -9.31 -22.10
N GLY A 283 18.03 -8.91 -21.34
CA GLY A 283 17.13 -9.82 -20.63
C GLY A 283 16.21 -10.58 -21.58
N LYS A 284 15.81 -11.79 -21.17
CA LYS A 284 14.82 -12.60 -21.89
C LYS A 284 13.70 -13.00 -20.93
N ARG A 285 12.47 -12.60 -21.26
CA ARG A 285 11.29 -13.03 -20.47
C ARG A 285 11.13 -14.56 -20.53
N MET A 286 10.94 -15.13 -19.37
CA MET A 286 10.58 -16.54 -19.30
C MET A 286 9.08 -16.71 -19.66
N SER A 287 8.82 -17.60 -20.62
CA SER A 287 7.48 -18.12 -20.89
C SER A 287 7.20 -19.22 -19.86
N GLY A 288 6.47 -18.94 -18.79
CA GLY A 288 6.18 -19.90 -17.73
C GLY A 288 4.77 -19.71 -17.14
N PRO A 289 4.32 -20.56 -16.21
CA PRO A 289 2.95 -20.58 -15.67
C PRO A 289 2.53 -19.33 -14.89
N TRP A 290 3.35 -18.31 -14.86
CA TRP A 290 3.22 -17.05 -14.11
C TRP A 290 2.45 -15.99 -14.92
N ARG A 291 1.36 -16.40 -15.62
CA ARG A 291 0.47 -15.45 -16.28
C ARG A 291 -0.58 -14.93 -15.32
N LYS A 292 -0.85 -13.61 -15.44
CA LYS A 292 -1.92 -12.85 -14.83
C LYS A 292 -3.05 -13.68 -14.24
N SER A 293 -3.32 -13.52 -12.96
CA SER A 293 -4.68 -13.66 -12.45
C SER A 293 -5.39 -12.31 -12.60
N ALA A 294 -6.52 -12.34 -13.25
CA ALA A 294 -7.43 -11.23 -13.53
C ALA A 294 -7.82 -10.45 -12.25
#